data_86b4b85aee26d985722ad1ce70e704ce
#
_entry.id   86b4b85aee26d985722ad1ce70e704ce
#
_cell.length_a   1.000
_cell.length_b   1.000
_cell.length_c   1.000
_cell.angle_alpha   90.00
_cell.angle_beta   90.00
_cell.angle_gamma   90.00
#
_symmetry.space_group_name_H-M   'P 1'
#
loop_
_entity.id
_entity.type
_entity.pdbx_description
1 polymer ?
#
loop_
_entity_poly.entity_id
_entity_poly.type
_entity_poly.pdbx_seq_one_letter_code
_entity_poly.pdbx_strand_id
1 'polypeptide(L)'
;MNNPFRIKALVVYDGIDEENATARALRALKQDLEESDVVVEVSQCICDAELIVTADPTVQCVLVYLDGADDEKHRRIQHFLELLRSRNRDMPVFLMSNRTKASEIPAAILDKVNDFIWILEDTSDFISGRILAAVQRYREFILPPMFKALAEFSDVYEYSWHTPGHTGGTAFLKSPVGRAFFNFFKEPVFRSDLSISVGELGSLLDHSGPIGESEKYTARIFGADRTYHVTNGSSTSNRVILMASVVRNQV
;
A
#
# COMPACT_ATOMS: atom_id res chain seq x y z
N MET A 1 -12.19 -6.86 -13.59
CA MET A 1 -12.14 -7.35 -12.18
C MET A 1 -11.64 -6.21 -11.34
N ASN A 2 -12.24 -5.92 -10.17
CA ASN A 2 -11.67 -4.89 -9.28
C ASN A 2 -10.35 -5.43 -8.71
N ASN A 3 -9.23 -4.90 -9.19
CA ASN A 3 -7.92 -5.14 -8.59
C ASN A 3 -7.95 -4.62 -7.15
N PRO A 4 -7.86 -5.47 -6.11
CA PRO A 4 -7.90 -5.03 -4.72
C PRO A 4 -6.68 -4.17 -4.34
N PHE A 5 -5.68 -4.12 -5.21
CA PHE A 5 -4.47 -3.32 -5.04
C PHE A 5 -4.47 -2.04 -5.89
N ARG A 6 -5.64 -1.63 -6.41
CA ARG A 6 -5.74 -0.39 -7.16
C ARG A 6 -5.32 0.78 -6.28
N ILE A 7 -4.43 1.62 -6.80
CA ILE A 7 -3.93 2.80 -6.08
C ILE A 7 -5.06 3.80 -5.92
N LYS A 8 -5.21 4.38 -4.73
CA LYS A 8 -6.12 5.50 -4.48
C LYS A 8 -5.32 6.72 -4.03
N ALA A 9 -5.44 7.81 -4.78
CA ALA A 9 -4.83 9.10 -4.49
C ALA A 9 -5.90 10.14 -4.14
N LEU A 10 -5.66 10.94 -3.12
CA LEU A 10 -6.50 12.08 -2.73
C LEU A 10 -5.83 13.37 -3.14
N VAL A 11 -6.51 14.17 -3.94
CA VAL A 11 -6.09 15.53 -4.33
C VAL A 11 -6.90 16.55 -3.55
N VAL A 12 -6.23 17.45 -2.84
CA VAL A 12 -6.86 18.51 -2.05
C VAL A 12 -6.61 19.85 -2.74
N TYR A 13 -7.64 20.39 -3.39
CA TYR A 13 -7.59 21.65 -4.09
C TYR A 13 -8.99 22.29 -4.22
N ASP A 14 -9.15 23.50 -3.72
CA ASP A 14 -10.41 24.24 -3.65
C ASP A 14 -10.88 24.83 -5.00
N GLY A 15 -9.98 25.01 -5.97
CA GLY A 15 -10.26 25.61 -7.27
C GLY A 15 -10.32 24.63 -8.44
N ILE A 16 -10.62 23.36 -8.24
CA ILE A 16 -10.56 22.34 -9.31
C ILE A 16 -11.55 22.60 -10.45
N ASP A 17 -12.67 23.24 -10.15
CA ASP A 17 -13.72 23.57 -11.11
C ASP A 17 -13.50 24.93 -11.79
N GLU A 18 -12.47 25.68 -11.41
CA GLU A 18 -12.13 26.96 -12.02
C GLU A 18 -11.51 26.80 -13.40
N GLU A 19 -11.58 27.85 -14.22
CA GLU A 19 -10.94 27.91 -15.54
C GLU A 19 -9.53 28.56 -15.49
N ASN A 20 -8.77 28.29 -14.44
CA ASN A 20 -7.40 28.80 -14.30
C ASN A 20 -6.35 27.78 -14.78
N ALA A 21 -5.09 28.23 -14.88
CA ALA A 21 -3.98 27.38 -15.35
C ALA A 21 -3.72 26.20 -14.39
N THR A 22 -3.82 26.44 -13.08
CA THR A 22 -3.62 25.42 -12.04
C THR A 22 -4.67 24.32 -12.11
N ALA A 23 -5.95 24.68 -12.23
CA ALA A 23 -7.02 23.70 -12.36
C ALA A 23 -6.89 22.86 -13.63
N ARG A 24 -6.46 23.48 -14.76
CA ARG A 24 -6.19 22.73 -16.00
C ARG A 24 -5.04 21.73 -15.82
N ALA A 25 -3.95 22.15 -15.19
CA ALA A 25 -2.80 21.28 -14.92
C ALA A 25 -3.17 20.12 -13.98
N LEU A 26 -3.95 20.39 -12.93
CA LEU A 26 -4.42 19.35 -12.00
C LEU A 26 -5.42 18.39 -12.65
N ARG A 27 -6.30 18.87 -13.55
CA ARG A 27 -7.16 17.97 -14.31
C ARG A 27 -6.38 17.08 -15.30
N ALA A 28 -5.35 17.62 -15.93
CA ALA A 28 -4.46 16.82 -16.78
C ALA A 28 -3.71 15.77 -15.94
N LEU A 29 -3.13 16.15 -14.81
CA LEU A 29 -2.49 15.21 -13.89
C LEU A 29 -3.45 14.13 -13.40
N LYS A 30 -4.69 14.48 -13.06
CA LYS A 30 -5.72 13.52 -12.70
C LYS A 30 -5.97 12.52 -13.83
N GLN A 31 -6.09 13.00 -15.07
CA GLN A 31 -6.28 12.13 -16.23
C GLN A 31 -5.11 11.16 -16.41
N ASP A 32 -3.85 11.63 -16.36
CA ASP A 32 -2.67 10.78 -16.51
C ASP A 32 -2.58 9.72 -15.41
N LEU A 33 -2.96 10.07 -14.17
CA LEU A 33 -3.03 9.12 -13.06
C LEU A 33 -4.14 8.08 -13.28
N GLU A 34 -5.32 8.49 -13.74
CA GLU A 34 -6.44 7.59 -14.03
C GLU A 34 -6.14 6.65 -15.21
N GLU A 35 -5.43 7.11 -16.24
CA GLU A 35 -4.91 6.28 -17.34
C GLU A 35 -3.90 5.23 -16.84
N SER A 36 -3.21 5.52 -15.74
CA SER A 36 -2.30 4.60 -15.05
C SER A 36 -2.97 3.71 -13.99
N ASP A 37 -4.29 3.52 -14.05
CA ASP A 37 -5.12 2.71 -13.13
C ASP A 37 -5.13 3.22 -11.67
N VAL A 38 -4.92 4.50 -11.45
CA VAL A 38 -5.08 5.16 -10.15
C VAL A 38 -6.51 5.70 -10.00
N VAL A 39 -7.15 5.43 -8.86
CA VAL A 39 -8.41 6.11 -8.50
C VAL A 39 -8.07 7.45 -7.89
N VAL A 40 -8.47 8.54 -8.53
CA VAL A 40 -8.24 9.89 -8.01
C VAL A 40 -9.51 10.46 -7.41
N GLU A 41 -9.50 10.64 -6.10
CA GLU A 41 -10.54 11.37 -5.37
C GLU A 41 -10.10 12.82 -5.18
N VAL A 42 -11.01 13.77 -5.37
CA VAL A 42 -10.73 15.19 -5.22
C VAL A 42 -11.55 15.76 -4.08
N SER A 43 -10.89 16.43 -3.14
CA SER A 43 -11.51 17.21 -2.07
C SER A 43 -11.28 18.69 -2.30
N GLN A 44 -12.34 19.48 -2.18
CA GLN A 44 -12.28 20.93 -2.34
C GLN A 44 -11.91 21.67 -1.05
N CYS A 45 -11.87 20.99 0.08
CA CYS A 45 -11.42 21.57 1.34
C CYS A 45 -10.64 20.56 2.21
N ILE A 46 -9.85 21.10 3.12
CA ILE A 46 -9.05 20.28 4.07
C ILE A 46 -9.98 19.50 5.00
N CYS A 47 -11.11 20.07 5.42
CA CYS A 47 -12.05 19.40 6.33
C CYS A 47 -12.63 18.11 5.72
N ASP A 48 -13.01 18.16 4.44
CA ASP A 48 -13.49 16.96 3.74
C ASP A 48 -12.36 15.96 3.51
N ALA A 49 -11.15 16.45 3.21
CA ALA A 49 -9.97 15.60 3.09
C ALA A 49 -9.65 14.84 4.39
N GLU A 50 -9.79 15.49 5.54
CA GLU A 50 -9.65 14.87 6.88
C GLU A 50 -10.69 13.76 7.08
N LEU A 51 -11.93 13.99 6.68
CA LEU A 51 -12.99 12.98 6.75
C LEU A 51 -12.69 11.80 5.83
N ILE A 52 -12.29 12.07 4.59
CA ILE A 52 -11.96 11.03 3.60
C ILE A 52 -10.83 10.14 4.13
N VAL A 53 -9.68 10.70 4.54
CA VAL A 53 -8.55 9.89 5.03
C VAL A 53 -8.85 9.19 6.35
N THR A 54 -9.85 9.68 7.10
CA THR A 54 -10.29 9.05 8.34
C THR A 54 -11.23 7.88 8.07
N ALA A 55 -12.13 8.02 7.11
CA ALA A 55 -13.13 7.02 6.77
C ALA A 55 -12.60 5.94 5.81
N ASP A 56 -11.67 6.30 4.93
CA ASP A 56 -11.15 5.40 3.90
C ASP A 56 -9.66 5.06 4.11
N PRO A 57 -9.37 3.88 4.66
CA PRO A 57 -7.99 3.43 4.85
C PRO A 57 -7.29 2.99 3.54
N THR A 58 -7.99 3.01 2.41
CA THR A 58 -7.42 2.60 1.12
C THR A 58 -6.67 3.74 0.41
N VAL A 59 -6.72 4.97 0.91
CA VAL A 59 -5.92 6.08 0.41
C VAL A 59 -4.43 5.80 0.62
N GLN A 60 -3.67 5.82 -0.47
CA GLN A 60 -2.25 5.47 -0.49
C GLN A 60 -1.34 6.65 -0.85
N CYS A 61 -1.91 7.77 -1.25
CA CYS A 61 -1.18 8.98 -1.62
C CYS A 61 -2.06 10.20 -1.39
N VAL A 62 -1.47 11.30 -0.94
CA VAL A 62 -2.17 12.58 -0.78
C VAL A 62 -1.38 13.69 -1.47
N LEU A 63 -2.07 14.48 -2.28
CA LEU A 63 -1.55 15.65 -2.96
C LEU A 63 -2.28 16.88 -2.42
N VAL A 64 -1.55 17.79 -1.79
CA VAL A 64 -2.13 19.00 -1.18
C VAL A 64 -1.66 20.22 -1.94
N TYR A 65 -2.58 21.04 -2.40
CA TYR A 65 -2.24 22.31 -3.04
C TYR A 65 -2.15 23.44 -2.00
N LEU A 66 -1.01 24.12 -2.02
CA LEU A 66 -0.75 25.29 -1.19
C LEU A 66 -0.23 26.44 -2.04
N ASP A 67 -0.94 27.55 -2.05
CA ASP A 67 -0.48 28.80 -2.64
C ASP A 67 -0.80 29.97 -1.72
N GLY A 68 0.13 30.98 -1.69
CA GLY A 68 0.01 32.15 -0.86
C GLY A 68 0.60 32.01 0.56
N ALA A 69 0.74 33.14 1.22
CA ALA A 69 1.34 33.27 2.56
C ALA A 69 0.26 33.44 3.65
N ASP A 70 -0.87 32.74 3.55
CA ASP A 70 -1.94 32.80 4.55
C ASP A 70 -1.60 31.90 5.74
N ASP A 71 -1.34 32.50 6.89
CA ASP A 71 -1.01 31.79 8.14
C ASP A 71 -2.12 30.86 8.63
N GLU A 72 -3.39 31.14 8.32
CA GLU A 72 -4.50 30.29 8.69
C GLU A 72 -4.52 29.03 7.81
N LYS A 73 -4.32 29.20 6.51
CA LYS A 73 -4.23 28.09 5.56
C LYS A 73 -3.02 27.20 5.89
N HIS A 74 -1.88 27.79 6.23
CA HIS A 74 -0.70 27.05 6.67
C HIS A 74 -0.96 26.22 7.94
N ARG A 75 -1.63 26.79 8.94
CA ARG A 75 -1.98 26.05 10.18
C ARG A 75 -2.94 24.88 9.90
N ARG A 76 -3.94 25.06 9.05
CA ARG A 76 -4.87 23.99 8.67
C ARG A 76 -4.16 22.86 7.93
N ILE A 77 -3.31 23.19 6.96
CA ILE A 77 -2.51 22.19 6.25
C ILE A 77 -1.57 21.46 7.21
N GLN A 78 -0.88 22.18 8.09
CA GLN A 78 -0.01 21.56 9.09
C GLN A 78 -0.77 20.57 9.96
N HIS A 79 -1.96 20.93 10.46
CA HIS A 79 -2.80 20.05 11.27
C HIS A 79 -3.22 18.79 10.47
N PHE A 80 -3.65 18.97 9.24
CA PHE A 80 -3.97 17.85 8.35
C PHE A 80 -2.79 16.92 8.12
N LEU A 81 -1.60 17.46 7.87
CA LEU A 81 -0.38 16.65 7.72
C LEU A 81 -0.01 15.91 9.03
N GLU A 82 -0.22 16.51 10.17
CA GLU A 82 -0.05 15.87 11.48
C GLU A 82 -1.01 14.69 11.66
N LEU A 83 -2.27 14.88 11.30
CA LEU A 83 -3.26 13.80 11.27
C LEU A 83 -2.82 12.66 10.35
N LEU A 84 -2.40 12.97 9.11
CA LEU A 84 -1.90 11.96 8.17
C LEU A 84 -0.72 11.18 8.75
N ARG A 85 0.27 11.86 9.30
CA ARG A 85 1.49 11.24 9.85
C ARG A 85 1.24 10.44 11.14
N SER A 86 0.25 10.82 11.93
CA SER A 86 -0.15 10.04 13.10
C SER A 86 -0.83 8.72 12.74
N ARG A 87 -1.55 8.68 11.62
CA ARG A 87 -2.25 7.48 11.12
C ARG A 87 -1.37 6.62 10.24
N ASN A 88 -0.56 7.24 9.41
CA ASN A 88 0.30 6.56 8.45
C ASN A 88 1.56 7.39 8.19
N ARG A 89 2.63 7.04 8.89
CA ARG A 89 3.89 7.79 8.88
C ARG A 89 4.55 7.80 7.50
N ASP A 90 4.43 6.71 6.77
CA ASP A 90 5.21 6.45 5.56
C ASP A 90 4.43 6.72 4.26
N MET A 91 3.14 7.07 4.36
CA MET A 91 2.30 7.36 3.19
C MET A 91 2.86 8.53 2.38
N PRO A 92 2.99 8.41 1.04
CA PRO A 92 3.43 9.50 0.18
C PRO A 92 2.50 10.70 0.28
N VAL A 93 3.07 11.86 0.59
CA VAL A 93 2.38 13.14 0.61
C VAL A 93 3.17 14.13 -0.23
N PHE A 94 2.51 14.75 -1.18
CA PHE A 94 3.08 15.76 -2.07
C PHE A 94 2.45 17.12 -1.80
N LEU A 95 3.28 18.14 -1.69
CA LEU A 95 2.83 19.51 -1.64
C LEU A 95 2.97 20.13 -3.04
N MET A 96 1.89 20.68 -3.55
CA MET A 96 1.86 21.30 -4.88
C MET A 96 1.68 22.80 -4.76
N SER A 97 2.37 23.57 -5.58
CA SER A 97 2.20 25.01 -5.69
C SER A 97 2.48 25.50 -7.11
N ASN A 98 2.03 26.72 -7.42
CA ASN A 98 2.36 27.39 -8.68
C ASN A 98 3.11 28.73 -8.50
N ARG A 99 3.10 29.29 -7.28
CA ARG A 99 3.66 30.63 -7.01
C ARG A 99 4.55 30.68 -5.77
N THR A 100 4.22 29.87 -4.76
CA THR A 100 4.89 29.94 -3.47
C THR A 100 6.24 29.22 -3.55
N LYS A 101 7.33 29.90 -3.26
CA LYS A 101 8.64 29.25 -3.19
C LYS A 101 8.72 28.34 -1.98
N ALA A 102 9.41 27.23 -2.10
CA ALA A 102 9.61 26.30 -0.98
C ALA A 102 10.20 26.98 0.27
N SER A 103 11.01 28.03 0.07
CA SER A 103 11.59 28.85 1.15
C SER A 103 10.55 29.70 1.93
N GLU A 104 9.39 29.91 1.38
CA GLU A 104 8.28 30.67 1.99
C GLU A 104 7.31 29.78 2.79
N ILE A 105 7.49 28.47 2.69
CA ILE A 105 6.66 27.47 3.36
C ILE A 105 7.30 27.13 4.71
N PRO A 106 6.52 27.11 5.80
CA PRO A 106 7.02 26.72 7.11
C PRO A 106 7.69 25.34 7.10
N ALA A 107 8.87 25.23 7.74
CA ALA A 107 9.61 23.97 7.84
C ALA A 107 8.73 22.85 8.45
N ALA A 108 7.84 23.18 9.38
CA ALA A 108 6.89 22.25 9.97
C ALA A 108 5.94 21.58 8.97
N ILE A 109 5.70 22.18 7.81
CA ILE A 109 4.95 21.59 6.68
C ILE A 109 5.88 20.76 5.83
N LEU A 110 7.05 21.33 5.45
CA LEU A 110 8.01 20.67 4.56
C LEU A 110 8.54 19.35 5.15
N ASP A 111 8.77 19.29 6.46
CA ASP A 111 9.23 18.09 7.17
C ASP A 111 8.20 16.93 7.12
N LYS A 112 6.95 17.22 6.81
CA LYS A 112 5.87 16.24 6.78
C LYS A 112 5.48 15.77 5.39
N VAL A 113 6.06 16.39 4.33
CA VAL A 113 5.80 16.00 2.94
C VAL A 113 6.99 15.22 2.38
N ASN A 114 6.71 14.36 1.41
CA ASN A 114 7.76 13.57 0.75
C ASN A 114 8.44 14.36 -0.37
N ASP A 115 7.69 15.26 -1.00
CA ASP A 115 8.19 15.99 -2.14
C ASP A 115 7.36 17.27 -2.40
N PHE A 116 7.97 18.21 -3.13
CA PHE A 116 7.34 19.45 -3.55
C PHE A 116 7.25 19.50 -5.07
N ILE A 117 6.08 19.86 -5.59
CA ILE A 117 5.78 19.86 -7.03
C ILE A 117 5.40 21.26 -7.50
N TRP A 118 6.08 21.75 -8.51
CA TRP A 118 5.70 22.94 -9.26
C TRP A 118 4.71 22.56 -10.36
N ILE A 119 3.40 22.70 -10.08
CA ILE A 119 2.35 22.15 -10.93
C ILE A 119 2.28 22.77 -12.33
N LEU A 120 2.84 23.96 -12.53
CA LEU A 120 2.87 24.65 -13.83
C LEU A 120 4.23 24.60 -14.53
N GLU A 121 5.29 24.13 -13.88
CA GLU A 121 6.63 24.06 -14.45
C GLU A 121 6.93 22.71 -15.07
N ASP A 122 6.46 21.64 -14.42
CA ASP A 122 6.62 20.25 -14.88
C ASP A 122 5.43 19.80 -15.73
N THR A 123 5.65 18.85 -16.63
CA THR A 123 4.55 18.20 -17.38
C THR A 123 3.75 17.26 -16.48
N SER A 124 2.46 17.11 -16.75
CA SER A 124 1.59 16.22 -15.96
C SER A 124 2.06 14.76 -15.99
N ASP A 125 2.57 14.29 -17.11
CA ASP A 125 3.17 12.95 -17.27
C ASP A 125 4.41 12.77 -16.37
N PHE A 126 5.30 13.74 -16.31
CA PHE A 126 6.48 13.69 -15.42
C PHE A 126 6.07 13.67 -13.95
N ILE A 127 5.09 14.50 -13.56
CA ILE A 127 4.56 14.55 -12.19
C ILE A 127 3.89 13.21 -11.84
N SER A 128 3.05 12.68 -12.74
CA SER A 128 2.39 11.39 -12.52
C SER A 128 3.38 10.25 -12.34
N GLY A 129 4.46 10.22 -13.13
CA GLY A 129 5.55 9.24 -12.99
C GLY A 129 6.24 9.32 -11.62
N ARG A 130 6.49 10.52 -11.07
CA ARG A 130 7.05 10.71 -9.71
C ARG A 130 6.12 10.18 -8.63
N ILE A 131 4.82 10.48 -8.75
CA ILE A 131 3.79 10.03 -7.81
C ILE A 131 3.70 8.50 -7.83
N LEU A 132 3.59 7.91 -9.02
CA LEU A 132 3.51 6.45 -9.19
C LEU A 132 4.74 5.74 -8.61
N ALA A 133 5.94 6.26 -8.87
CA ALA A 133 7.18 5.72 -8.31
C ALA A 133 7.21 5.79 -6.76
N ALA A 134 6.69 6.87 -6.16
CA ALA A 134 6.62 7.01 -4.72
C ALA A 134 5.59 6.06 -4.10
N VAL A 135 4.41 5.93 -4.72
CA VAL A 135 3.36 5.00 -4.27
C VAL A 135 3.82 3.55 -4.42
N GLN A 136 4.52 3.22 -5.51
CA GLN A 136 5.06 1.87 -5.69
C GLN A 136 6.05 1.51 -4.58
N ARG A 137 7.01 2.40 -4.26
CA ARG A 137 7.95 2.21 -3.14
C ARG A 137 7.23 2.06 -1.80
N TYR A 138 6.20 2.88 -1.56
CA TYR A 138 5.38 2.78 -0.36
C TYR A 138 4.68 1.43 -0.26
N ARG A 139 4.07 0.96 -1.34
CA ARG A 139 3.41 -0.37 -1.39
C ARG A 139 4.40 -1.51 -1.15
N GLU A 140 5.59 -1.42 -1.73
CA GLU A 140 6.65 -2.40 -1.47
C GLU A 140 7.07 -2.46 0.00
N PHE A 141 7.00 -1.32 0.67
CA PHE A 141 7.34 -1.22 2.09
C PHE A 141 6.23 -1.75 3.01
N ILE A 142 4.95 -1.44 2.72
CA ILE A 142 3.82 -1.79 3.61
C ILE A 142 3.31 -3.23 3.43
N LEU A 143 3.50 -3.83 2.23
CA LEU A 143 3.04 -5.19 2.00
C LEU A 143 3.98 -6.21 2.65
N PRO A 144 3.46 -7.11 3.52
CA PRO A 144 4.27 -8.19 4.04
C PRO A 144 4.83 -9.05 2.89
N PRO A 145 6.14 -9.38 2.89
CA PRO A 145 6.80 -10.00 1.74
C PRO A 145 6.13 -11.28 1.25
N MET A 146 5.70 -12.15 2.16
CA MET A 146 4.99 -13.39 1.80
C MET A 146 3.64 -13.10 1.17
N PHE A 147 2.88 -12.13 1.70
CA PHE A 147 1.59 -11.75 1.13
C PHE A 147 1.75 -11.13 -0.26
N LYS A 148 2.76 -10.26 -0.44
CA LYS A 148 3.08 -9.66 -1.74
C LYS A 148 3.38 -10.74 -2.77
N ALA A 149 4.31 -11.66 -2.46
CA ALA A 149 4.69 -12.74 -3.37
C ALA A 149 3.49 -13.66 -3.71
N LEU A 150 2.65 -13.97 -2.72
CA LEU A 150 1.46 -14.80 -2.92
C LEU A 150 0.42 -14.12 -3.83
N ALA A 151 0.20 -12.82 -3.64
CA ALA A 151 -0.70 -12.04 -4.47
C ALA A 151 -0.20 -11.93 -5.91
N GLU A 152 1.08 -11.60 -6.09
CA GLU A 152 1.72 -11.54 -7.40
C GLU A 152 1.68 -12.89 -8.12
N PHE A 153 2.00 -13.98 -7.43
CA PHE A 153 1.90 -15.32 -7.99
C PHE A 153 0.46 -15.65 -8.40
N SER A 154 -0.52 -15.30 -7.57
CA SER A 154 -1.94 -15.53 -7.85
C SER A 154 -2.44 -14.76 -9.07
N ASP A 155 -1.90 -13.56 -9.33
CA ASP A 155 -2.31 -12.70 -10.46
C ASP A 155 -1.68 -13.11 -11.79
N VAL A 156 -0.39 -13.51 -11.78
CA VAL A 156 0.36 -13.88 -13.02
C VAL A 156 0.21 -15.33 -13.39
N TYR A 157 -0.37 -16.13 -12.54
CA TYR A 157 -0.44 -17.56 -12.67
C TYR A 157 -1.39 -18.02 -13.77
N GLU A 158 -0.86 -18.69 -14.77
CA GLU A 158 -1.64 -19.22 -15.89
C GLU A 158 -2.10 -20.66 -15.65
N TYR A 159 -1.31 -21.49 -14.97
CA TYR A 159 -1.59 -22.93 -14.81
C TYR A 159 -1.15 -23.47 -13.45
N SER A 160 -2.05 -24.24 -12.79
CA SER A 160 -1.72 -24.88 -11.51
C SER A 160 -1.14 -26.27 -11.69
N TRP A 161 0.18 -26.37 -11.56
CA TRP A 161 0.89 -27.65 -11.50
C TRP A 161 1.10 -28.15 -10.06
N HIS A 162 0.39 -27.55 -9.12
CA HIS A 162 0.53 -27.86 -7.70
C HIS A 162 -0.35 -29.03 -7.26
N THR A 163 0.03 -29.62 -6.13
CA THR A 163 -0.63 -30.73 -5.49
C THR A 163 -2.09 -30.50 -5.04
N PRO A 164 -2.59 -29.27 -4.74
CA PRO A 164 -4.01 -29.10 -4.46
C PRO A 164 -4.88 -29.55 -5.63
N GLY A 165 -5.67 -30.60 -5.41
CA GLY A 165 -6.47 -31.27 -6.45
C GLY A 165 -7.59 -30.41 -7.06
N HIS A 166 -7.86 -29.23 -6.47
CA HIS A 166 -8.81 -28.26 -7.03
C HIS A 166 -8.24 -27.44 -8.19
N THR A 167 -6.95 -27.53 -8.47
CA THR A 167 -6.29 -26.85 -9.62
C THR A 167 -6.71 -25.37 -9.77
N GLY A 168 -6.36 -24.52 -8.78
CA GLY A 168 -6.77 -23.11 -8.75
C GLY A 168 -8.30 -22.92 -8.65
N GLY A 169 -9.02 -23.91 -8.13
CA GLY A 169 -10.48 -23.87 -7.95
C GLY A 169 -11.29 -24.38 -9.14
N THR A 170 -10.66 -24.69 -10.29
CA THR A 170 -11.37 -25.11 -11.52
C THR A 170 -12.14 -26.44 -11.31
N ALA A 171 -11.66 -27.31 -10.43
CA ALA A 171 -12.34 -28.57 -10.12
C ALA A 171 -13.73 -28.35 -9.51
N PHE A 172 -13.95 -27.28 -8.77
CA PHE A 172 -15.25 -26.95 -8.17
C PHE A 172 -16.28 -26.49 -9.21
N LEU A 173 -15.86 -25.97 -10.34
CA LEU A 173 -16.76 -25.46 -11.37
C LEU A 173 -17.54 -26.55 -12.10
N LYS A 174 -17.23 -27.83 -11.86
CA LYS A 174 -17.84 -28.99 -12.51
C LYS A 174 -19.21 -29.39 -11.94
N SER A 175 -19.63 -28.80 -10.82
CA SER A 175 -20.90 -29.12 -10.19
C SER A 175 -21.61 -27.86 -9.63
N PRO A 176 -22.95 -27.86 -9.48
CA PRO A 176 -23.67 -26.72 -8.90
C PRO A 176 -23.21 -26.38 -7.48
N VAL A 177 -22.98 -27.38 -6.64
CA VAL A 177 -22.48 -27.18 -5.25
C VAL A 177 -21.07 -26.64 -5.26
N GLY A 178 -20.20 -27.18 -6.12
CA GLY A 178 -18.84 -26.68 -6.27
C GLY A 178 -18.82 -25.22 -6.75
N ARG A 179 -19.71 -24.83 -7.69
CA ARG A 179 -19.85 -23.44 -8.11
C ARG A 179 -20.27 -22.50 -6.99
N ALA A 180 -21.21 -22.94 -6.13
CA ALA A 180 -21.60 -22.17 -4.95
C ALA A 180 -20.42 -21.96 -4.00
N PHE A 181 -19.63 -23.00 -3.74
CA PHE A 181 -18.41 -22.95 -2.94
C PHE A 181 -17.35 -22.02 -3.57
N PHE A 182 -17.08 -22.15 -4.84
CA PHE A 182 -16.15 -21.30 -5.59
C PHE A 182 -16.60 -19.82 -5.55
N ASN A 183 -17.91 -19.57 -5.74
CA ASN A 183 -18.44 -18.20 -5.72
C ASN A 183 -18.39 -17.56 -4.33
N PHE A 184 -18.46 -18.37 -3.27
CA PHE A 184 -18.35 -17.90 -1.88
C PHE A 184 -16.90 -17.47 -1.56
N PHE A 185 -15.91 -18.33 -1.83
CA PHE A 185 -14.52 -18.08 -1.49
C PHE A 185 -13.80 -17.19 -2.50
N LYS A 186 -14.27 -17.14 -3.75
CA LYS A 186 -13.66 -16.46 -4.89
C LYS A 186 -12.34 -17.09 -5.35
N GLU A 187 -11.98 -16.80 -6.58
CA GLU A 187 -10.82 -17.36 -7.27
C GLU A 187 -9.47 -17.13 -6.56
N PRO A 188 -9.17 -15.93 -6.00
CA PRO A 188 -7.89 -15.68 -5.34
C PRO A 188 -7.57 -16.64 -4.21
N VAL A 189 -8.56 -17.09 -3.45
CA VAL A 189 -8.35 -18.06 -2.35
C VAL A 189 -7.80 -19.38 -2.88
N PHE A 190 -8.38 -19.89 -3.98
CA PHE A 190 -7.94 -21.15 -4.58
C PHE A 190 -6.61 -21.03 -5.32
N ARG A 191 -6.33 -19.87 -5.92
CA ARG A 191 -5.05 -19.60 -6.56
C ARG A 191 -3.91 -19.41 -5.56
N SER A 192 -4.21 -18.96 -4.35
CA SER A 192 -3.25 -18.78 -3.28
C SER A 192 -3.03 -20.04 -2.43
N ASP A 193 -3.81 -21.10 -2.62
CA ASP A 193 -3.57 -22.38 -1.98
C ASP A 193 -2.48 -23.15 -2.75
N LEU A 194 -1.25 -22.94 -2.34
CA LEU A 194 -0.04 -23.41 -3.02
C LEU A 194 0.75 -24.35 -2.13
N SER A 195 1.51 -25.24 -2.78
CA SER A 195 2.51 -26.03 -2.09
C SER A 195 3.67 -25.16 -1.63
N ILE A 196 4.20 -25.42 -0.42
CA ILE A 196 5.42 -24.76 0.11
C ILE A 196 6.68 -25.06 -0.70
N SER A 197 6.61 -25.93 -1.69
CA SER A 197 7.70 -26.26 -2.62
C SER A 197 7.75 -25.37 -3.87
N VAL A 198 6.89 -24.36 -3.95
CA VAL A 198 6.93 -23.38 -5.03
C VAL A 198 8.16 -22.50 -4.88
N GLY A 199 9.07 -22.57 -5.85
CA GLY A 199 10.36 -21.88 -5.80
C GLY A 199 10.23 -20.36 -5.64
N GLU A 200 9.21 -19.78 -6.25
CA GLU A 200 8.90 -18.35 -6.23
C GLU A 200 8.50 -17.84 -4.82
N LEU A 201 7.97 -18.74 -3.98
CA LEU A 201 7.59 -18.40 -2.59
C LEU A 201 8.73 -18.64 -1.59
N GLY A 202 9.83 -19.26 -2.03
CA GLY A 202 10.98 -19.54 -1.19
C GLY A 202 10.86 -20.86 -0.40
N SER A 203 11.76 -21.05 0.54
CA SER A 203 11.87 -22.29 1.32
C SER A 203 11.77 -22.02 2.81
N LEU A 204 10.87 -22.73 3.49
CA LEU A 204 10.78 -22.73 4.96
C LEU A 204 12.01 -23.41 5.59
N LEU A 205 12.61 -24.39 4.92
CA LEU A 205 13.77 -25.12 5.44
C LEU A 205 15.02 -24.26 5.40
N ASP A 206 15.21 -23.53 4.29
CA ASP A 206 16.42 -22.74 4.06
C ASP A 206 16.25 -21.28 4.49
N HIS A 207 15.06 -20.89 4.97
CA HIS A 207 14.72 -19.51 5.33
C HIS A 207 15.02 -18.52 4.20
N SER A 208 14.69 -18.91 2.96
CA SER A 208 15.03 -18.16 1.74
C SER A 208 13.81 -17.62 0.99
N GLY A 209 14.05 -16.68 0.07
CA GLY A 209 13.00 -16.06 -0.75
C GLY A 209 11.98 -15.28 0.09
N PRO A 210 10.75 -15.09 -0.42
CA PRO A 210 9.68 -14.35 0.25
C PRO A 210 9.37 -14.84 1.67
N ILE A 211 9.48 -16.14 1.94
CA ILE A 211 9.32 -16.70 3.28
C ILE A 211 10.41 -16.14 4.21
N GLY A 212 11.69 -16.21 3.81
CA GLY A 212 12.80 -15.69 4.60
C GLY A 212 12.73 -14.18 4.79
N GLU A 213 12.32 -13.44 3.77
CA GLU A 213 12.09 -11.99 3.89
C GLU A 213 10.92 -11.65 4.85
N SER A 214 9.86 -12.47 4.85
CA SER A 214 8.76 -12.35 5.80
C SER A 214 9.21 -12.59 7.25
N GLU A 215 10.11 -13.54 7.49
CA GLU A 215 10.71 -13.77 8.81
C GLU A 215 11.53 -12.56 9.27
N LYS A 216 12.37 -12.00 8.41
CA LYS A 216 13.16 -10.78 8.70
C LYS A 216 12.26 -9.58 8.94
N TYR A 217 11.21 -9.41 8.13
CA TYR A 217 10.23 -8.34 8.27
C TYR A 217 9.51 -8.42 9.62
N THR A 218 9.07 -9.62 10.00
CA THR A 218 8.43 -9.89 11.30
C THR A 218 9.37 -9.60 12.47
N ALA A 219 10.64 -10.05 12.39
CA ALA A 219 11.66 -9.77 13.40
C ALA A 219 11.82 -8.26 13.64
N ARG A 220 11.90 -7.48 12.56
CA ARG A 220 12.00 -6.01 12.64
C ARG A 220 10.79 -5.37 13.33
N ILE A 221 9.56 -5.82 13.01
CA ILE A 221 8.34 -5.28 13.61
C ILE A 221 8.27 -5.55 15.11
N PHE A 222 8.65 -6.75 15.53
CA PHE A 222 8.61 -7.15 16.94
C PHE A 222 9.88 -6.80 17.72
N GLY A 223 10.89 -6.17 17.09
CA GLY A 223 12.17 -5.86 17.72
C GLY A 223 12.95 -7.11 18.15
N ALA A 224 12.78 -8.23 17.45
CA ALA A 224 13.47 -9.48 17.71
C ALA A 224 14.69 -9.65 16.81
N ASP A 225 15.71 -10.40 17.26
CA ASP A 225 16.88 -10.72 16.44
C ASP A 225 16.51 -11.63 15.27
N ARG A 226 15.59 -12.56 15.50
CA ARG A 226 15.08 -13.51 14.50
C ARG A 226 13.66 -13.93 14.80
N THR A 227 12.91 -14.27 13.75
CA THR A 227 11.62 -14.95 13.84
C THR A 227 11.59 -16.16 12.91
N TYR A 228 10.74 -17.11 13.23
CA TYR A 228 10.55 -18.34 12.45
C TYR A 228 9.07 -18.63 12.28
N HIS A 229 8.65 -18.94 11.06
CA HIS A 229 7.28 -19.36 10.78
C HIS A 229 7.11 -20.84 11.17
N VAL A 230 6.22 -21.11 12.13
CA VAL A 230 5.89 -22.47 12.58
C VAL A 230 4.55 -22.88 12.02
N THR A 231 4.55 -23.73 10.99
CA THR A 231 3.36 -24.15 10.26
C THR A 231 2.50 -25.20 10.99
N ASN A 232 3.07 -25.87 11.99
CA ASN A 232 2.38 -26.91 12.77
C ASN A 232 1.59 -26.36 13.98
N GLY A 233 1.33 -25.04 13.99
CA GLY A 233 0.51 -24.40 15.01
C GLY A 233 1.24 -24.08 16.32
N SER A 234 0.53 -23.41 17.23
CA SER A 234 1.05 -22.88 18.49
C SER A 234 1.60 -23.97 19.44
N SER A 235 1.05 -25.18 19.41
CA SER A 235 1.57 -26.31 20.21
C SER A 235 3.01 -26.65 19.85
N THR A 236 3.35 -26.60 18.57
CA THR A 236 4.74 -26.82 18.12
C THR A 236 5.62 -25.64 18.49
N SER A 237 5.16 -24.40 18.35
CA SER A 237 5.88 -23.21 18.79
C SER A 237 6.20 -23.29 20.29
N ASN A 238 5.24 -23.62 21.14
CA ASN A 238 5.45 -23.77 22.57
C ASN A 238 6.46 -24.88 22.88
N ARG A 239 6.38 -26.01 22.16
CA ARG A 239 7.37 -27.12 22.34
C ARG A 239 8.76 -26.65 21.99
N VAL A 240 8.95 -25.95 20.88
CA VAL A 240 10.26 -25.44 20.46
C VAL A 240 10.83 -24.48 21.51
N ILE A 241 10.00 -23.54 22.01
CA ILE A 241 10.40 -22.58 23.05
C ILE A 241 10.82 -23.31 24.33
N LEU A 242 10.00 -24.25 24.79
CA LEU A 242 10.32 -25.03 25.99
C LEU A 242 11.62 -25.83 25.83
N MET A 243 11.79 -26.49 24.68
CA MET A 243 13.00 -27.25 24.40
C MET A 243 14.27 -26.38 24.32
N ALA A 244 14.13 -25.15 23.84
CA ALA A 244 15.24 -24.20 23.73
C ALA A 244 15.57 -23.50 25.07
N SER A 245 14.57 -23.30 25.93
CA SER A 245 14.69 -22.47 27.14
C SER A 245 14.89 -23.27 28.42
N VAL A 246 14.41 -24.54 28.47
CA VAL A 246 14.49 -25.38 29.67
C VAL A 246 15.73 -26.22 29.60
N VAL A 247 16.70 -25.90 30.45
CA VAL A 247 17.89 -26.72 30.64
C VAL A 247 17.57 -27.92 31.55
N ARG A 248 18.11 -29.09 31.22
CA ARG A 248 17.90 -30.33 31.99
C ARG A 248 18.22 -30.07 33.48
N ASN A 249 17.26 -30.33 34.39
CA ASN A 249 17.32 -30.11 35.85
C ASN A 249 17.02 -28.66 36.35
N GLN A 250 16.36 -27.83 35.59
CA GLN A 250 15.87 -26.51 36.04
C GLN A 250 14.34 -26.46 36.26
N VAL A 251 13.75 -27.56 36.67
CA VAL A 251 12.33 -27.62 37.10
C VAL A 251 12.32 -27.89 38.60
#